data_fdf257916802257f8c4770df968addd4
#
_entry.id   fdf257916802257f8c4770df968addd4
#
_cell.length_a   1.000
_cell.length_b   1.000
_cell.length_c   1.000
_cell.angle_alpha   90.00
_cell.angle_beta   90.00
_cell.angle_gamma   90.00
#
_symmetry.space_group_name_H-M   'P 1'
#
loop_
_entity.id
_entity.type
_entity.pdbx_description
1 polymer ?
#
loop_
_entity_poly.entity_id
_entity_poly.type
_entity_poly.pdbx_seq_one_letter_code
_entity_poly.pdbx_strand_id
1 'polypeptide(L)'
;MASRFVRKLTVFASKHRIKLLAVSCGGLFVANAFCHVFPQRTYGKLYQAWSRGVPAQLSDKLQDTFQEVLKDAGVDSTQNYTAFAAFSFQPVSAGVPWLPAGAIVGIPANFNSTDDEGKGITNRIVMINGRDVKWDSEVGKALRESLTFSSDAQKFAIAREIMYLQSNSPIIHSLVGSACLAGTYLTGLAAKQALGLYSGPLLLRGFYNLSVAAIGLVGYFLLSDAVSHWLDYRSDRQTATISKNYAEGGIEFYDKVLARNRTFRSLLGKKGVEMYATNGNLFPKHWFRLKHAPYTSRKEMIENTLKDCWM
;
A
#
# COMPACT_ATOMS: atom_id res chain seq x y z
N MET A 1 -44.82 5.58 -16.49
CA MET A 1 -43.77 6.61 -16.31
C MET A 1 -42.35 6.06 -16.39
N ALA A 2 -42.02 4.95 -15.73
CA ALA A 2 -40.69 4.34 -15.76
C ALA A 2 -40.10 4.04 -17.15
N SER A 3 -40.90 3.50 -18.08
CA SER A 3 -40.47 3.17 -19.45
C SER A 3 -40.02 4.39 -20.28
N ARG A 4 -40.70 5.54 -20.14
CA ARG A 4 -40.30 6.79 -20.84
C ARG A 4 -39.02 7.38 -20.28
N PHE A 5 -38.80 7.31 -18.95
CA PHE A 5 -37.59 7.77 -18.29
C PHE A 5 -36.40 6.93 -18.70
N VAL A 6 -36.49 5.59 -18.62
CA VAL A 6 -35.43 4.65 -19.04
C VAL A 6 -35.05 4.89 -20.50
N ARG A 7 -36.05 5.07 -21.42
CA ARG A 7 -35.77 5.34 -22.83
C ARG A 7 -35.02 6.65 -23.03
N LYS A 8 -35.40 7.73 -22.34
CA LYS A 8 -34.68 9.01 -22.41
C LYS A 8 -33.23 8.89 -21.89
N LEU A 9 -33.03 8.17 -20.78
CA LEU A 9 -31.72 7.93 -20.22
C LEU A 9 -30.82 7.12 -21.17
N THR A 10 -31.37 6.08 -21.78
CA THR A 10 -30.62 5.24 -22.75
C THR A 10 -30.19 6.05 -23.98
N VAL A 11 -31.10 6.89 -24.53
CA VAL A 11 -30.78 7.77 -25.66
C VAL A 11 -29.72 8.79 -25.30
N PHE A 12 -29.84 9.41 -24.13
CA PHE A 12 -28.83 10.35 -23.61
C PHE A 12 -27.47 9.66 -23.45
N ALA A 13 -27.42 8.50 -22.78
CA ALA A 13 -26.19 7.74 -22.56
C ALA A 13 -25.53 7.31 -23.88
N SER A 14 -26.31 6.85 -24.87
CA SER A 14 -25.79 6.46 -26.18
C SER A 14 -25.23 7.66 -26.98
N LYS A 15 -25.89 8.81 -26.91
CA LYS A 15 -25.45 10.06 -27.55
C LYS A 15 -24.17 10.62 -26.94
N HIS A 16 -24.01 10.52 -25.62
CA HIS A 16 -22.90 11.11 -24.89
C HIS A 16 -21.89 10.09 -24.35
N ARG A 17 -21.88 8.86 -24.87
CA ARG A 17 -21.10 7.72 -24.35
C ARG A 17 -19.62 8.02 -24.14
N ILE A 18 -18.96 8.71 -25.07
CA ILE A 18 -17.53 9.06 -24.98
C ILE A 18 -17.30 10.11 -23.88
N LYS A 19 -18.18 11.12 -23.80
CA LYS A 19 -18.09 12.14 -22.75
C LYS A 19 -18.30 11.52 -21.36
N LEU A 20 -19.28 10.63 -21.23
CA LEU A 20 -19.54 9.90 -19.99
C LEU A 20 -18.35 9.02 -19.59
N LEU A 21 -17.74 8.31 -20.55
CA LEU A 21 -16.53 7.53 -20.28
C LEU A 21 -15.39 8.44 -19.80
N ALA A 22 -15.13 9.53 -20.50
CA ALA A 22 -14.07 10.48 -20.11
C ALA A 22 -14.28 11.07 -18.71
N VAL A 23 -15.51 11.48 -18.40
CA VAL A 23 -15.86 11.99 -17.06
C VAL A 23 -15.74 10.90 -15.99
N SER A 24 -16.15 9.67 -16.28
CA SER A 24 -16.02 8.54 -15.35
C SER A 24 -14.57 8.17 -15.10
N CYS A 25 -13.75 8.10 -16.14
CA CYS A 25 -12.31 7.84 -16.00
C CYS A 25 -11.60 8.96 -15.24
N GLY A 26 -11.90 10.22 -15.58
CA GLY A 26 -11.36 11.39 -14.88
C GLY A 26 -11.79 11.41 -13.40
N GLY A 27 -13.06 11.16 -13.13
CA GLY A 27 -13.60 11.08 -11.77
C GLY A 27 -12.94 9.97 -10.92
N LEU A 28 -12.75 8.78 -11.50
CA LEU A 28 -12.04 7.67 -10.83
C LEU A 28 -10.58 8.03 -10.55
N PHE A 29 -9.88 8.62 -11.51
CA PHE A 29 -8.51 9.07 -11.31
C PHE A 29 -8.42 10.09 -10.18
N VAL A 30 -9.23 11.15 -10.25
CA VAL A 30 -9.25 12.21 -9.23
C VAL A 30 -9.59 11.65 -7.85
N ALA A 31 -10.59 10.76 -7.75
CA ALA A 31 -10.98 10.15 -6.48
C ALA A 31 -9.83 9.33 -5.85
N ASN A 32 -9.08 8.57 -6.65
CA ASN A 32 -7.91 7.82 -6.16
C ASN A 32 -6.71 8.73 -5.87
N ALA A 33 -6.45 9.73 -6.72
CA ALA A 33 -5.34 10.66 -6.54
C ALA A 33 -5.56 11.66 -5.40
N PHE A 34 -6.82 11.93 -5.00
CA PHE A 34 -7.18 12.96 -4.02
C PHE A 34 -6.39 12.86 -2.72
N CYS A 35 -6.22 11.64 -2.20
CA CYS A 35 -5.46 11.40 -0.98
C CYS A 35 -3.97 11.73 -1.12
N HIS A 36 -3.43 11.65 -2.33
CA HIS A 36 -2.03 11.97 -2.64
C HIS A 36 -1.82 13.42 -3.05
N VAL A 37 -2.88 14.11 -3.51
CA VAL A 37 -2.84 15.57 -3.76
C VAL A 37 -2.89 16.34 -2.45
N PHE A 38 -3.58 15.82 -1.43
CA PHE A 38 -3.70 16.44 -0.11
C PHE A 38 -3.21 15.48 0.99
N PRO A 39 -1.93 15.04 0.96
CA PRO A 39 -1.45 13.96 1.82
C PRO A 39 -1.54 14.29 3.31
N GLN A 40 -1.23 15.52 3.73
CA GLN A 40 -1.30 15.94 5.13
C GLN A 40 -2.73 15.95 5.69
N ARG A 41 -3.73 16.31 4.84
CA ARG A 41 -5.14 16.38 5.27
C ARG A 41 -5.83 15.02 5.28
N THR A 42 -5.28 14.05 4.58
CA THR A 42 -5.81 12.69 4.41
C THR A 42 -4.97 11.68 5.18
N TYR A 43 -3.90 11.17 4.58
CA TYR A 43 -3.02 10.18 5.21
C TYR A 43 -2.38 10.69 6.51
N GLY A 44 -1.92 11.94 6.55
CA GLY A 44 -1.37 12.53 7.76
C GLY A 44 -2.35 12.44 8.92
N LYS A 45 -3.61 12.85 8.74
CA LYS A 45 -4.63 12.74 9.80
C LYS A 45 -5.03 11.30 10.12
N LEU A 46 -5.09 10.42 9.12
CA LEU A 46 -5.49 9.03 9.30
C LEU A 46 -4.47 8.22 10.10
N TYR A 47 -3.19 8.44 9.83
CA TYR A 47 -2.09 7.67 10.43
C TYR A 47 -1.34 8.41 11.54
N GLN A 48 -1.67 9.68 11.86
CA GLN A 48 -1.01 10.43 12.93
C GLN A 48 -1.07 9.66 14.25
N ALA A 49 0.09 9.43 14.84
CA ALA A 49 0.17 8.96 16.22
C ALA A 49 -0.17 10.10 17.19
N TRP A 50 -0.89 9.80 18.25
CA TRP A 50 -1.31 10.76 19.26
C TRP A 50 -0.72 10.37 20.61
N SER A 51 -0.25 11.34 21.35
CA SER A 51 0.24 11.18 22.71
C SER A 51 -0.39 12.26 23.60
N ARG A 52 -1.14 11.84 24.61
CA ARG A 52 -1.80 12.75 25.58
C ARG A 52 -2.68 13.82 24.92
N GLY A 53 -3.38 13.48 23.84
CA GLY A 53 -4.29 14.38 23.14
C GLY A 53 -3.64 15.36 22.16
N VAL A 54 -2.31 15.30 21.98
CA VAL A 54 -1.56 16.06 20.98
C VAL A 54 -0.91 15.14 19.95
N PRO A 55 -0.68 15.62 18.71
CA PRO A 55 0.09 14.84 17.73
C PRO A 55 1.48 14.47 18.28
N ALA A 56 1.81 13.19 18.22
CA ALA A 56 3.14 12.74 18.62
C ALA A 56 4.19 13.29 17.64
N GLN A 57 5.30 13.75 18.18
CA GLN A 57 6.43 14.20 17.37
C GLN A 57 7.43 13.03 17.19
N LEU A 58 8.17 13.06 16.10
CA LEU A 58 9.32 12.19 15.91
C LEU A 58 10.45 12.61 16.86
N SER A 59 11.23 11.64 17.32
CA SER A 59 12.49 11.95 18.04
C SER A 59 13.50 12.60 17.09
N ASP A 60 14.40 13.41 17.63
CA ASP A 60 15.48 14.03 16.85
C ASP A 60 16.29 12.98 16.08
N LYS A 61 16.59 11.84 16.72
CA LYS A 61 17.27 10.70 16.10
C LYS A 61 16.55 10.21 14.83
N LEU A 62 15.22 10.04 14.87
CA LEU A 62 14.46 9.59 13.69
C LEU A 62 14.33 10.68 12.63
N GLN A 63 14.32 11.93 13.03
CA GLN A 63 14.34 13.05 12.10
C GLN A 63 15.68 13.10 11.35
N ASP A 64 16.80 12.94 12.07
CA ASP A 64 18.15 12.88 11.49
C ASP A 64 18.29 11.65 10.57
N THR A 65 17.82 10.47 11.02
CA THR A 65 17.78 9.26 10.18
C THR A 65 16.99 9.49 8.90
N PHE A 66 15.85 10.17 8.97
CA PHE A 66 15.06 10.48 7.79
C PHE A 66 15.81 11.40 6.82
N GLN A 67 16.51 12.43 7.31
CA GLN A 67 17.31 13.31 6.46
C GLN A 67 18.50 12.59 5.83
N GLU A 68 19.15 11.69 6.57
CA GLU A 68 20.21 10.83 6.05
C GLU A 68 19.69 9.95 4.91
N VAL A 69 18.55 9.28 5.12
CA VAL A 69 17.93 8.40 4.12
C VAL A 69 17.53 9.18 2.87
N LEU A 70 17.04 10.42 2.98
CA LEU A 70 16.74 11.25 1.81
C LEU A 70 17.99 11.51 0.96
N LYS A 71 19.13 11.75 1.58
CA LYS A 71 20.43 11.93 0.89
C LYS A 71 20.89 10.63 0.24
N ASP A 72 20.86 9.52 0.97
CA ASP A 72 21.25 8.20 0.47
C ASP A 72 20.39 7.75 -0.71
N ALA A 73 19.11 8.10 -0.69
CA ALA A 73 18.15 7.85 -1.76
C ALA A 73 18.33 8.79 -2.98
N GLY A 74 19.28 9.71 -2.94
CA GLY A 74 19.53 10.65 -4.04
C GLY A 74 18.38 11.61 -4.31
N VAL A 75 17.72 12.10 -3.26
CA VAL A 75 16.59 13.05 -3.40
C VAL A 75 17.12 14.47 -3.58
N ASP A 76 16.90 15.06 -4.77
CA ASP A 76 17.35 16.43 -5.06
C ASP A 76 16.59 17.49 -4.24
N SER A 77 15.29 17.31 -4.04
CA SER A 77 14.40 18.29 -3.38
C SER A 77 13.90 17.77 -2.04
N THR A 78 14.77 17.68 -1.04
CA THR A 78 14.45 17.14 0.29
C THR A 78 13.35 17.92 1.01
N GLN A 79 13.19 19.23 0.74
CA GLN A 79 12.14 20.08 1.30
C GLN A 79 10.71 19.64 0.92
N ASN A 80 10.57 18.86 -0.15
CA ASN A 80 9.28 18.35 -0.59
C ASN A 80 8.82 17.09 0.17
N TYR A 81 9.65 16.60 1.09
CA TYR A 81 9.36 15.42 1.90
C TYR A 81 9.26 15.81 3.37
N THR A 82 8.21 15.35 4.03
CA THR A 82 7.99 15.60 5.46
C THR A 82 7.77 14.29 6.19
N ALA A 83 8.48 14.08 7.30
CA ALA A 83 8.26 12.93 8.17
C ALA A 83 7.28 13.27 9.31
N PHE A 84 6.50 12.28 9.74
CA PHE A 84 5.62 12.40 10.91
C PHE A 84 5.56 11.08 11.69
N ALA A 85 5.22 11.15 12.98
CA ALA A 85 5.06 9.95 13.80
C ALA A 85 3.74 9.25 13.44
N ALA A 86 3.82 8.02 12.94
CA ALA A 86 2.66 7.27 12.49
C ALA A 86 2.22 6.20 13.50
N PHE A 87 0.91 6.04 13.63
CA PHE A 87 0.28 4.92 14.32
C PHE A 87 0.12 3.74 13.34
N SER A 88 1.22 3.05 13.11
CA SER A 88 1.31 1.88 12.22
C SER A 88 2.46 0.98 12.66
N PHE A 89 2.52 -0.25 12.14
CA PHE A 89 3.64 -1.18 12.39
C PHE A 89 4.71 -1.15 11.29
N GLN A 90 4.43 -0.47 10.21
CA GLN A 90 5.35 -0.28 9.08
C GLN A 90 5.26 1.17 8.64
N PRO A 91 6.31 1.74 8.06
CA PRO A 91 6.22 3.06 7.47
C PRO A 91 5.08 3.13 6.44
N VAL A 92 4.49 4.29 6.32
CA VAL A 92 3.43 4.60 5.36
C VAL A 92 3.79 5.87 4.63
N SER A 93 3.42 5.97 3.37
CA SER A 93 3.71 7.16 2.59
C SER A 93 2.54 7.60 1.74
N ALA A 94 2.46 8.88 1.50
CA ALA A 94 1.49 9.48 0.60
C ALA A 94 2.03 10.79 0.03
N GLY A 95 1.45 11.19 -1.07
CA GLY A 95 1.81 12.44 -1.71
C GLY A 95 2.50 12.21 -3.04
N VAL A 96 2.80 13.30 -3.70
CA VAL A 96 3.52 13.36 -4.96
C VAL A 96 4.58 14.43 -4.81
N PRO A 97 5.89 14.11 -4.80
CA PRO A 97 6.95 15.03 -4.40
C PRO A 97 7.03 16.33 -5.22
N TRP A 98 6.63 16.29 -6.48
CA TRP A 98 6.65 17.47 -7.36
C TRP A 98 5.37 18.34 -7.30
N LEU A 99 4.36 17.93 -6.52
CA LEU A 99 3.19 18.78 -6.25
C LEU A 99 3.46 19.76 -5.10
N PRO A 100 2.76 20.89 -5.04
CA PRO A 100 2.95 21.90 -3.98
C PRO A 100 2.77 21.38 -2.55
N ALA A 101 1.93 20.35 -2.36
CA ALA A 101 1.74 19.74 -1.05
C ALA A 101 2.84 18.73 -0.68
N GLY A 102 3.72 18.40 -1.64
CA GLY A 102 4.82 17.46 -1.44
C GLY A 102 4.38 16.04 -1.11
N ALA A 103 5.24 15.34 -0.41
CA ALA A 103 5.05 13.98 0.05
C ALA A 103 5.29 13.85 1.55
N ILE A 104 4.58 12.93 2.19
CA ILE A 104 4.73 12.64 3.61
C ILE A 104 5.12 11.17 3.83
N VAL A 105 5.97 10.94 4.81
CA VAL A 105 6.37 9.61 5.24
C VAL A 105 6.08 9.47 6.74
N GLY A 106 5.15 8.57 7.07
CA GLY A 106 4.84 8.25 8.45
C GLY A 106 5.78 7.18 8.98
N ILE A 107 6.56 7.53 9.97
CA ILE A 107 7.50 6.63 10.64
C ILE A 107 6.82 6.03 11.86
N PRO A 108 6.77 4.70 12.00
CA PRO A 108 6.11 4.04 13.11
C PRO A 108 6.71 4.43 14.47
N ALA A 109 5.84 4.63 15.45
CA ALA A 109 6.27 5.02 16.81
C ALA A 109 7.19 3.98 17.49
N ASN A 110 7.11 2.70 17.07
CA ASN A 110 8.01 1.66 17.60
C ASN A 110 9.46 1.78 17.12
N PHE A 111 9.75 2.57 16.09
CA PHE A 111 11.13 2.85 15.67
C PHE A 111 11.91 3.69 16.71
N ASN A 112 11.20 4.37 17.61
CA ASN A 112 11.82 5.02 18.79
C ASN A 112 12.27 4.02 19.88
N SER A 113 11.87 2.75 19.80
CA SER A 113 12.22 1.72 20.77
C SER A 113 13.61 1.18 20.45
N THR A 114 14.64 1.88 20.91
CA THR A 114 15.99 1.31 21.02
C THR A 114 16.17 0.73 22.43
N ASP A 115 16.96 -0.32 22.56
CA ASP A 115 17.13 -1.12 23.78
C ASP A 115 17.54 -0.31 25.04
N ASP A 116 18.05 0.92 24.88
CA ASP A 116 18.78 1.63 25.95
C ASP A 116 17.93 2.59 26.81
N GLU A 117 16.71 2.95 26.47
CA GLU A 117 16.04 4.05 27.19
C GLU A 117 14.70 3.75 27.89
N GLY A 118 14.19 2.54 27.89
CA GLY A 118 12.95 2.20 28.61
C GLY A 118 11.69 2.97 28.19
N LYS A 119 11.75 3.79 27.15
CA LYS A 119 10.63 4.57 26.60
C LYS A 119 9.88 3.86 25.48
N GLY A 120 10.19 2.59 25.26
CA GLY A 120 9.65 1.78 24.20
C GLY A 120 8.18 1.35 24.39
N ILE A 121 7.71 0.57 23.46
CA ILE A 121 6.36 -0.03 23.42
C ILE A 121 6.02 -0.79 24.72
N THR A 122 7.02 -1.36 25.40
CA THR A 122 6.86 -2.14 26.65
C THR A 122 6.34 -1.32 27.82
N ASN A 123 6.50 0.00 27.81
CA ASN A 123 5.97 0.89 28.86
C ASN A 123 4.48 1.23 28.65
N ARG A 124 3.86 0.68 27.65
CA ARG A 124 2.43 0.89 27.35
C ARG A 124 1.67 -0.41 27.51
N ILE A 125 0.45 -0.32 28.01
CA ILE A 125 -0.50 -1.43 27.98
C ILE A 125 -0.93 -1.59 26.54
N VAL A 126 -0.50 -2.68 25.92
CA VAL A 126 -0.93 -3.06 24.56
C VAL A 126 -1.98 -4.16 24.71
N MET A 127 -3.19 -3.86 24.27
CA MET A 127 -4.29 -4.82 24.26
C MET A 127 -4.42 -5.48 22.88
N ILE A 128 -4.35 -6.79 22.84
CA ILE A 128 -4.59 -7.58 21.63
C ILE A 128 -5.76 -8.53 21.92
N ASN A 129 -6.81 -8.44 21.11
CA ASN A 129 -8.02 -9.25 21.27
C ASN A 129 -8.66 -9.12 22.68
N GLY A 130 -8.63 -7.91 23.26
CA GLY A 130 -9.19 -7.63 24.58
C GLY A 130 -8.36 -8.15 25.75
N ARG A 131 -7.14 -8.60 25.51
CA ARG A 131 -6.22 -9.09 26.56
C ARG A 131 -4.93 -8.26 26.54
N ASP A 132 -4.42 -7.96 27.73
CA ASP A 132 -3.15 -7.27 27.87
C ASP A 132 -2.00 -8.19 27.46
N VAL A 133 -1.08 -7.64 26.68
CA VAL A 133 0.16 -8.35 26.34
C VAL A 133 1.06 -8.35 27.56
N LYS A 134 1.33 -9.53 28.11
CA LYS A 134 2.30 -9.74 29.19
C LYS A 134 3.70 -9.75 28.56
N TRP A 135 4.41 -8.65 28.66
CA TRP A 135 5.75 -8.49 28.04
C TRP A 135 6.80 -9.47 28.55
N ASP A 136 6.65 -9.99 29.79
CA ASP A 136 7.54 -10.98 30.37
C ASP A 136 7.26 -12.41 29.90
N SER A 137 6.15 -12.65 29.23
CA SER A 137 5.83 -13.96 28.65
C SER A 137 6.71 -14.21 27.40
N GLU A 138 6.90 -15.49 27.02
CA GLU A 138 7.63 -15.86 25.80
C GLU A 138 7.04 -15.19 24.54
N VAL A 139 5.70 -15.13 24.46
CA VAL A 139 5.01 -14.48 23.35
C VAL A 139 5.22 -12.95 23.38
N GLY A 140 5.19 -12.35 24.57
CA GLY A 140 5.47 -10.92 24.74
C GLY A 140 6.90 -10.55 24.36
N LYS A 141 7.89 -11.35 24.80
CA LYS A 141 9.29 -11.18 24.41
C LYS A 141 9.48 -11.31 22.90
N ALA A 142 8.90 -12.35 22.27
CA ALA A 142 8.93 -12.54 20.82
C ALA A 142 8.27 -11.36 20.06
N LEU A 143 7.17 -10.81 20.60
CA LEU A 143 6.54 -9.62 20.01
C LEU A 143 7.45 -8.41 20.13
N ARG A 144 8.05 -8.17 21.31
CA ARG A 144 8.98 -7.06 21.51
C ARG A 144 10.16 -7.14 20.57
N GLU A 145 10.80 -8.30 20.47
CA GLU A 145 11.92 -8.53 19.58
C GLU A 145 11.54 -8.28 18.11
N SER A 146 10.36 -8.71 17.68
CA SER A 146 9.86 -8.49 16.31
C SER A 146 9.49 -7.04 16.00
N LEU A 147 9.35 -6.18 17.01
CA LEU A 147 9.03 -4.76 16.88
C LEU A 147 10.26 -3.85 17.06
N THR A 148 11.38 -4.41 17.48
CA THR A 148 12.65 -3.69 17.64
C THR A 148 13.51 -3.91 16.41
N PHE A 149 13.87 -2.84 15.70
CA PHE A 149 14.61 -2.88 14.45
C PHE A 149 16.01 -2.26 14.64
N SER A 150 17.01 -2.83 13.97
CA SER A 150 18.33 -2.18 13.86
C SER A 150 18.23 -0.85 13.10
N SER A 151 19.26 -0.03 13.17
CA SER A 151 19.34 1.23 12.41
C SER A 151 19.22 0.98 10.91
N ASP A 152 19.86 -0.06 10.38
CA ASP A 152 19.84 -0.38 8.96
C ASP A 152 18.47 -0.87 8.49
N ALA A 153 17.78 -1.67 9.32
CA ALA A 153 16.40 -2.08 9.03
C ALA A 153 15.43 -0.90 9.08
N GLN A 154 15.61 0.06 9.97
CA GLN A 154 14.82 1.31 10.01
C GLN A 154 15.09 2.17 8.77
N LYS A 155 16.36 2.35 8.39
CA LYS A 155 16.76 3.08 7.18
C LYS A 155 16.16 2.43 5.93
N PHE A 156 16.28 1.11 5.79
CA PHE A 156 15.66 0.38 4.69
C PHE A 156 14.15 0.63 4.60
N ALA A 157 13.43 0.49 5.72
CA ALA A 157 11.99 0.65 5.74
C ALA A 157 11.54 2.07 5.35
N ILE A 158 12.29 3.11 5.77
CA ILE A 158 12.03 4.50 5.41
C ILE A 158 12.40 4.75 3.93
N ALA A 159 13.57 4.29 3.48
CA ALA A 159 14.03 4.47 2.10
C ALA A 159 13.09 3.84 1.09
N ARG A 160 12.54 2.67 1.41
CA ARG A 160 11.55 2.00 0.58
C ARG A 160 10.34 2.88 0.30
N GLU A 161 9.83 3.59 1.28
CA GLU A 161 8.70 4.52 1.08
C GLU A 161 9.11 5.74 0.25
N ILE A 162 10.33 6.23 0.41
CA ILE A 162 10.88 7.31 -0.41
C ILE A 162 11.01 6.86 -1.87
N MET A 163 11.58 5.68 -2.14
CA MET A 163 11.67 5.10 -3.49
C MET A 163 10.30 4.87 -4.12
N TYR A 164 9.32 4.44 -3.32
CA TYR A 164 7.94 4.31 -3.77
C TYR A 164 7.36 5.66 -4.24
N LEU A 165 7.61 6.74 -3.49
CA LEU A 165 7.14 8.09 -3.84
C LEU A 165 7.89 8.66 -5.06
N GLN A 166 9.22 8.50 -5.14
CA GLN A 166 10.04 8.93 -6.27
C GLN A 166 9.63 8.24 -7.58
N SER A 167 9.21 6.99 -7.51
CA SER A 167 8.74 6.21 -8.65
C SER A 167 7.34 6.62 -9.14
N ASN A 168 6.75 7.69 -8.59
CA ASN A 168 5.37 8.12 -8.89
C ASN A 168 4.33 7.01 -8.68
N SER A 169 4.60 6.07 -7.79
CA SER A 169 3.74 4.92 -7.53
C SER A 169 2.30 5.29 -7.16
N PRO A 170 2.05 6.36 -6.37
CA PRO A 170 0.69 6.83 -6.10
C PRO A 170 -0.10 7.21 -7.36
N ILE A 171 0.55 7.83 -8.33
CA ILE A 171 -0.07 8.20 -9.62
C ILE A 171 -0.35 6.95 -10.46
N ILE A 172 0.61 6.02 -10.52
CA ILE A 172 0.45 4.74 -11.23
C ILE A 172 -0.77 3.99 -10.67
N HIS A 173 -0.89 3.87 -9.34
CA HIS A 173 -2.07 3.26 -8.71
C HIS A 173 -3.37 3.97 -9.04
N SER A 174 -3.36 5.31 -9.05
CA SER A 174 -4.55 6.11 -9.36
C SER A 174 -5.04 5.93 -10.79
N LEU A 175 -4.14 5.61 -11.72
CA LEU A 175 -4.45 5.37 -13.13
C LEU A 175 -5.08 3.99 -13.39
N VAL A 176 -4.83 2.97 -12.56
CA VAL A 176 -5.27 1.59 -12.80
C VAL A 176 -6.78 1.50 -13.00
N GLY A 177 -7.57 2.14 -12.14
CA GLY A 177 -9.04 2.10 -12.23
C GLY A 177 -9.56 2.72 -13.52
N SER A 178 -9.03 3.87 -13.90
CA SER A 178 -9.40 4.59 -15.12
C SER A 178 -9.00 3.80 -16.37
N ALA A 179 -7.80 3.23 -16.38
CA ALA A 179 -7.30 2.42 -17.50
C ALA A 179 -8.14 1.14 -17.67
N CYS A 180 -8.49 0.47 -16.57
CA CYS A 180 -9.38 -0.71 -16.62
C CYS A 180 -10.78 -0.37 -17.11
N LEU A 181 -11.35 0.75 -16.65
CA LEU A 181 -12.68 1.18 -17.12
C LEU A 181 -12.67 1.47 -18.61
N ALA A 182 -11.69 2.25 -19.10
CA ALA A 182 -11.55 2.56 -20.51
C ALA A 182 -11.30 1.29 -21.34
N GLY A 183 -10.39 0.44 -20.93
CA GLY A 183 -10.07 -0.83 -21.59
C GLY A 183 -11.30 -1.76 -21.68
N THR A 184 -12.00 -1.95 -20.56
CA THR A 184 -13.23 -2.77 -20.53
C THR A 184 -14.31 -2.24 -21.47
N TYR A 185 -14.50 -0.92 -21.47
CA TYR A 185 -15.47 -0.30 -22.36
C TYR A 185 -15.10 -0.47 -23.83
N LEU A 186 -13.84 -0.17 -24.21
CA LEU A 186 -13.40 -0.24 -25.60
C LEU A 186 -13.37 -1.67 -26.12
N THR A 187 -12.85 -2.62 -25.35
CA THR A 187 -12.82 -4.04 -25.73
C THR A 187 -14.24 -4.62 -25.81
N GLY A 188 -15.11 -4.26 -24.86
CA GLY A 188 -16.50 -4.64 -24.89
C GLY A 188 -17.24 -4.09 -26.11
N LEU A 189 -16.94 -2.85 -26.52
CA LEU A 189 -17.51 -2.25 -27.74
C LEU A 189 -17.04 -2.98 -29.00
N ALA A 190 -15.73 -3.23 -29.11
CA ALA A 190 -15.13 -3.92 -30.25
C ALA A 190 -15.65 -5.37 -30.37
N ALA A 191 -15.71 -6.11 -29.27
CA ALA A 191 -16.25 -7.47 -29.27
C ALA A 191 -17.76 -7.51 -29.62
N LYS A 192 -18.55 -6.54 -29.12
CA LYS A 192 -19.95 -6.41 -29.47
C LYS A 192 -20.15 -6.16 -30.96
N GLN A 193 -19.27 -5.40 -31.58
CA GLN A 193 -19.29 -5.16 -33.03
C GLN A 193 -18.90 -6.41 -33.81
N ALA A 194 -17.80 -7.06 -33.41
CA ALA A 194 -17.30 -8.27 -34.08
C ALA A 194 -18.31 -9.42 -34.03
N LEU A 195 -19.05 -9.56 -32.93
CA LEU A 195 -20.06 -10.58 -32.72
C LEU A 195 -21.46 -10.22 -33.34
N GLY A 196 -21.57 -9.07 -33.98
CA GLY A 196 -22.86 -8.63 -34.60
C GLY A 196 -24.01 -8.42 -33.60
N LEU A 197 -23.71 -8.21 -32.31
CA LEU A 197 -24.70 -8.16 -31.23
C LEU A 197 -25.61 -6.93 -31.26
N TYR A 198 -25.33 -5.94 -32.13
CA TYR A 198 -26.13 -4.73 -32.23
C TYR A 198 -27.52 -5.02 -32.83
N SER A 199 -27.63 -6.02 -33.71
CA SER A 199 -28.90 -6.47 -34.33
C SER A 199 -29.63 -7.53 -33.49
N GLY A 200 -29.01 -8.05 -32.44
CA GLY A 200 -29.56 -9.10 -31.60
C GLY A 200 -30.65 -8.65 -30.61
N PRO A 201 -31.35 -9.59 -29.97
CA PRO A 201 -32.39 -9.31 -28.98
C PRO A 201 -31.86 -8.43 -27.83
N LEU A 202 -32.73 -7.61 -27.24
CA LEU A 202 -32.38 -6.69 -26.15
C LEU A 202 -31.83 -7.45 -24.94
N LEU A 203 -32.42 -8.61 -24.63
CA LEU A 203 -31.98 -9.45 -23.50
C LEU A 203 -30.54 -9.94 -23.69
N LEU A 204 -30.16 -10.42 -24.85
CA LEU A 204 -28.78 -10.86 -25.17
C LEU A 204 -27.78 -9.72 -25.03
N ARG A 205 -28.15 -8.53 -25.50
CA ARG A 205 -27.29 -7.32 -25.32
C ARG A 205 -27.15 -6.93 -23.88
N GLY A 206 -28.19 -7.10 -23.06
CA GLY A 206 -28.16 -6.87 -21.63
C GLY A 206 -27.21 -7.83 -20.91
N PHE A 207 -27.35 -9.13 -21.17
CA PHE A 207 -26.47 -10.16 -20.64
C PHE A 207 -25.00 -9.94 -21.03
N TYR A 208 -24.76 -9.64 -22.31
CA TYR A 208 -23.40 -9.33 -22.78
C TYR A 208 -22.80 -8.16 -22.03
N ASN A 209 -23.50 -7.03 -21.91
CA ASN A 209 -22.98 -5.86 -21.20
C ASN A 209 -22.68 -6.16 -19.72
N LEU A 210 -23.53 -6.94 -19.05
CA LEU A 210 -23.32 -7.36 -17.66
C LEU A 210 -22.10 -8.26 -17.53
N SER A 211 -21.92 -9.21 -18.45
CA SER A 211 -20.75 -10.09 -18.48
C SER A 211 -19.46 -9.31 -18.69
N VAL A 212 -19.44 -8.36 -19.64
CA VAL A 212 -18.29 -7.49 -19.88
C VAL A 212 -17.96 -6.66 -18.62
N ALA A 213 -18.97 -6.11 -17.95
CA ALA A 213 -18.77 -5.35 -16.73
C ALA A 213 -18.20 -6.22 -15.59
N ALA A 214 -18.71 -7.45 -15.43
CA ALA A 214 -18.21 -8.40 -14.43
C ALA A 214 -16.75 -8.82 -14.72
N ILE A 215 -16.43 -9.14 -15.97
CA ILE A 215 -15.06 -9.46 -16.40
C ILE A 215 -14.13 -8.27 -16.19
N GLY A 216 -14.57 -7.05 -16.52
CA GLY A 216 -13.82 -5.83 -16.31
C GLY A 216 -13.52 -5.55 -14.83
N LEU A 217 -14.48 -5.83 -13.94
CA LEU A 217 -14.29 -5.70 -12.49
C LEU A 217 -13.26 -6.70 -11.96
N VAL A 218 -13.33 -7.96 -12.39
CA VAL A 218 -12.32 -8.98 -12.04
C VAL A 218 -10.95 -8.57 -12.59
N GLY A 219 -10.89 -8.14 -13.86
CA GLY A 219 -9.68 -7.63 -14.49
C GLY A 219 -9.06 -6.46 -13.74
N TYR A 220 -9.87 -5.52 -13.25
CA TYR A 220 -9.42 -4.42 -12.40
C TYR A 220 -8.75 -4.93 -11.12
N PHE A 221 -9.34 -5.88 -10.43
CA PHE A 221 -8.75 -6.42 -9.21
C PHE A 221 -7.41 -7.12 -9.47
N LEU A 222 -7.34 -7.95 -10.51
CA LEU A 222 -6.12 -8.65 -10.87
C LEU A 222 -5.00 -7.70 -11.31
N LEU A 223 -5.34 -6.70 -12.14
CA LEU A 223 -4.36 -5.70 -12.57
C LEU A 223 -3.89 -4.80 -11.42
N SER A 224 -4.80 -4.40 -10.54
CA SER A 224 -4.48 -3.63 -9.34
C SER A 224 -3.50 -4.38 -8.43
N ASP A 225 -3.72 -5.69 -8.23
CA ASP A 225 -2.85 -6.52 -7.41
C ASP A 225 -1.49 -6.73 -8.11
N ALA A 226 -1.47 -6.97 -9.43
CA ALA A 226 -0.23 -7.10 -10.20
C ALA A 226 0.62 -5.81 -10.17
N VAL A 227 -0.02 -4.65 -10.34
CA VAL A 227 0.65 -3.34 -10.23
C VAL A 227 1.19 -3.12 -8.81
N SER A 228 0.43 -3.48 -7.77
CA SER A 228 0.89 -3.39 -6.38
C SER A 228 2.14 -4.26 -6.14
N HIS A 229 2.13 -5.50 -6.63
CA HIS A 229 3.29 -6.40 -6.51
C HIS A 229 4.51 -5.86 -7.25
N TRP A 230 4.31 -5.37 -8.46
CA TRP A 230 5.40 -4.79 -9.24
C TRP A 230 6.01 -3.57 -8.55
N LEU A 231 5.19 -2.68 -7.99
CA LEU A 231 5.64 -1.51 -7.25
C LEU A 231 6.33 -1.91 -5.93
N ASP A 232 5.81 -2.91 -5.22
CA ASP A 232 6.44 -3.46 -4.02
C ASP A 232 7.85 -3.97 -4.32
N TYR A 233 8.01 -4.85 -5.32
CA TYR A 233 9.31 -5.39 -5.70
C TYR A 233 10.26 -4.31 -6.25
N ARG A 234 9.73 -3.36 -7.03
CA ARG A 234 10.53 -2.27 -7.56
C ARG A 234 11.12 -1.39 -6.45
N SER A 235 10.29 -0.97 -5.49
CA SER A 235 10.73 -0.15 -4.37
C SER A 235 11.75 -0.89 -3.49
N ASP A 236 11.52 -2.17 -3.20
CA ASP A 236 12.44 -2.99 -2.43
C ASP A 236 13.79 -3.15 -3.11
N ARG A 237 13.79 -3.45 -4.42
CA ARG A 237 15.02 -3.60 -5.20
C ARG A 237 15.80 -2.29 -5.26
N GLN A 238 15.13 -1.16 -5.57
CA GLN A 238 15.78 0.14 -5.62
C GLN A 238 16.40 0.50 -4.27
N THR A 239 15.75 0.17 -3.17
CA THR A 239 16.29 0.42 -1.83
C THR A 239 17.47 -0.50 -1.51
N ALA A 240 17.41 -1.78 -1.84
CA ALA A 240 18.50 -2.73 -1.60
C ALA A 240 19.77 -2.43 -2.44
N THR A 241 19.63 -1.72 -3.55
CA THR A 241 20.76 -1.30 -4.39
C THR A 241 21.42 0.00 -3.94
N ILE A 242 20.93 0.68 -2.91
CA ILE A 242 21.58 1.88 -2.37
C ILE A 242 22.95 1.51 -1.77
N SER A 243 22.98 0.50 -0.90
CA SER A 243 24.23 -0.03 -0.32
C SER A 243 24.01 -1.44 0.27
N LYS A 244 25.09 -2.13 0.61
CA LYS A 244 25.06 -3.43 1.29
C LYS A 244 24.26 -3.36 2.59
N ASN A 245 24.44 -2.31 3.40
CA ASN A 245 23.73 -2.12 4.67
C ASN A 245 22.21 -2.01 4.46
N TYR A 246 21.76 -1.34 3.39
CA TYR A 246 20.33 -1.28 3.07
C TYR A 246 19.78 -2.65 2.68
N ALA A 247 20.54 -3.46 1.93
CA ALA A 247 20.10 -4.82 1.58
C ALA A 247 20.02 -5.72 2.82
N GLU A 248 21.05 -5.72 3.69
CA GLU A 248 21.05 -6.48 4.94
C GLU A 248 19.94 -6.02 5.90
N GLY A 249 19.74 -4.70 6.04
CA GLY A 249 18.63 -4.11 6.77
C GLY A 249 17.27 -4.52 6.24
N GLY A 250 17.14 -4.67 4.92
CA GLY A 250 15.90 -5.13 4.27
C GLY A 250 15.57 -6.58 4.59
N ILE A 251 16.56 -7.45 4.63
CA ILE A 251 16.43 -8.85 5.05
C ILE A 251 15.94 -8.91 6.50
N GLU A 252 16.61 -8.20 7.41
CA GLU A 252 16.20 -8.10 8.81
C GLU A 252 14.77 -7.55 8.94
N PHE A 253 14.45 -6.48 8.21
CA PHE A 253 13.12 -5.87 8.26
C PHE A 253 12.03 -6.89 7.95
N TYR A 254 12.17 -7.67 6.87
CA TYR A 254 11.17 -8.68 6.51
C TYR A 254 11.17 -9.87 7.48
N ASP A 255 12.30 -10.27 8.04
CA ASP A 255 12.34 -11.30 9.08
C ASP A 255 11.55 -10.87 10.33
N LYS A 256 11.73 -9.63 10.77
CA LYS A 256 10.97 -9.05 11.89
C LYS A 256 9.47 -8.94 11.58
N VAL A 257 9.11 -8.51 10.36
CA VAL A 257 7.70 -8.47 9.91
C VAL A 257 7.07 -9.87 9.92
N LEU A 258 7.75 -10.87 9.39
CA LEU A 258 7.27 -12.27 9.40
C LEU A 258 7.17 -12.82 10.83
N ALA A 259 8.16 -12.56 11.69
CA ALA A 259 8.14 -12.95 13.11
C ALA A 259 6.96 -12.31 13.85
N ARG A 260 6.76 -11.00 13.69
CA ARG A 260 5.60 -10.27 14.24
C ARG A 260 4.28 -10.89 13.81
N ASN A 261 4.13 -11.18 12.53
CA ASN A 261 2.90 -11.75 11.99
C ASN A 261 2.63 -13.17 12.54
N ARG A 262 3.68 -13.99 12.73
CA ARG A 262 3.56 -15.30 13.43
C ARG A 262 3.10 -15.12 14.88
N THR A 263 3.64 -14.14 15.58
CA THR A 263 3.24 -13.82 16.96
C THR A 263 1.79 -13.34 16.99
N PHE A 264 1.36 -12.46 16.08
CA PHE A 264 -0.04 -12.05 15.97
C PHE A 264 -0.97 -13.20 15.60
N ARG A 265 -0.54 -14.15 14.76
CA ARG A 265 -1.30 -15.37 14.49
C ARG A 265 -1.65 -16.12 15.78
N SER A 266 -0.70 -16.22 16.71
CA SER A 266 -0.91 -16.86 18.02
C SER A 266 -1.81 -16.01 18.93
N LEU A 267 -1.52 -14.71 19.07
CA LEU A 267 -2.23 -13.81 19.99
C LEU A 267 -3.70 -13.57 19.61
N LEU A 268 -4.00 -13.50 18.32
CA LEU A 268 -5.36 -13.26 17.82
C LEU A 268 -6.21 -14.52 17.73
N GLY A 269 -5.66 -15.70 17.99
CA GLY A 269 -6.38 -16.98 17.93
C GLY A 269 -7.00 -17.23 16.55
N LYS A 270 -8.32 -17.51 16.48
CA LYS A 270 -9.01 -17.81 15.21
C LYS A 270 -8.82 -16.71 14.16
N LYS A 271 -8.97 -15.43 14.53
CA LYS A 271 -8.72 -14.32 13.60
C LYS A 271 -7.27 -14.29 13.09
N GLY A 272 -6.32 -14.61 13.94
CA GLY A 272 -4.91 -14.69 13.54
C GLY A 272 -4.65 -15.80 12.52
N VAL A 273 -5.29 -16.95 12.69
CA VAL A 273 -5.21 -18.07 11.73
C VAL A 273 -5.82 -17.70 10.37
N GLU A 274 -6.89 -16.90 10.36
CA GLU A 274 -7.51 -16.41 9.12
C GLU A 274 -6.70 -15.29 8.43
N MET A 275 -5.93 -14.51 9.20
CA MET A 275 -5.18 -13.36 8.67
C MET A 275 -3.76 -13.70 8.23
N TYR A 276 -3.08 -14.61 8.92
CA TYR A 276 -1.66 -14.89 8.75
C TYR A 276 -1.40 -16.37 8.49
N ALA A 277 -0.56 -16.66 7.51
CA ALA A 277 -0.05 -18.00 7.26
C ALA A 277 0.97 -18.42 8.34
N THR A 278 1.30 -19.72 8.41
CA THR A 278 2.28 -20.26 9.35
C THR A 278 3.67 -19.65 9.19
N ASN A 279 4.04 -19.27 7.97
CA ASN A 279 5.30 -18.58 7.65
C ASN A 279 5.28 -17.07 7.93
N GLY A 280 4.14 -16.50 8.35
CA GLY A 280 3.98 -15.07 8.64
C GLY A 280 3.52 -14.21 7.46
N ASN A 281 3.32 -14.76 6.27
CA ASN A 281 2.68 -14.03 5.18
C ASN A 281 1.21 -13.73 5.50
N LEU A 282 0.69 -12.68 4.87
CA LEU A 282 -0.73 -12.37 4.95
C LEU A 282 -1.52 -13.34 4.06
N PHE A 283 -2.66 -13.83 4.56
CA PHE A 283 -3.64 -14.49 3.71
C PHE A 283 -4.42 -13.48 2.89
N PRO A 284 -4.80 -13.82 1.65
CA PRO A 284 -5.69 -13.00 0.86
C PRO A 284 -7.07 -12.90 1.55
N LYS A 285 -7.62 -11.68 1.65
CA LYS A 285 -8.98 -11.48 2.17
C LYS A 285 -10.05 -12.16 1.33
N HIS A 286 -9.78 -12.35 0.06
CA HIS A 286 -10.62 -13.05 -0.90
C HIS A 286 -9.75 -14.04 -1.66
N TRP A 287 -10.27 -15.21 -1.95
CA TRP A 287 -9.55 -16.32 -2.57
C TRP A 287 -8.80 -15.96 -3.87
N PHE A 288 -9.19 -14.89 -4.55
CA PHE A 288 -8.60 -14.42 -5.82
C PHE A 288 -7.78 -13.11 -5.70
N ARG A 289 -7.59 -12.56 -4.45
CA ARG A 289 -6.91 -11.26 -4.27
C ARG A 289 -5.75 -11.35 -3.29
N LEU A 290 -4.55 -11.16 -3.79
CA LEU A 290 -3.36 -10.94 -2.98
C LEU A 290 -2.85 -9.52 -3.26
N LYS A 291 -3.34 -8.56 -2.47
CA LYS A 291 -3.10 -7.12 -2.70
C LYS A 291 -1.62 -6.71 -2.69
N HIS A 292 -0.80 -7.35 -1.86
CA HIS A 292 0.62 -7.05 -1.74
C HIS A 292 1.44 -8.32 -1.97
N ALA A 293 2.65 -8.15 -2.49
CA ALA A 293 3.58 -9.25 -2.68
C ALA A 293 3.90 -9.94 -1.33
N PRO A 294 4.00 -11.28 -1.29
CA PRO A 294 4.33 -12.01 -0.07
C PRO A 294 5.66 -11.54 0.53
N TYR A 295 5.70 -11.34 1.84
CA TYR A 295 6.92 -10.87 2.52
C TYR A 295 8.09 -11.83 2.35
N THR A 296 7.84 -13.14 2.28
CA THR A 296 8.87 -14.15 2.00
C THR A 296 9.52 -13.95 0.63
N SER A 297 8.72 -13.72 -0.41
CA SER A 297 9.23 -13.49 -1.78
C SER A 297 9.95 -12.16 -1.90
N ARG A 298 9.50 -11.14 -1.16
CA ARG A 298 10.16 -9.83 -1.11
C ARG A 298 11.52 -9.94 -0.44
N LYS A 299 11.62 -10.68 0.67
CA LYS A 299 12.88 -10.99 1.33
C LYS A 299 13.84 -11.73 0.40
N GLU A 300 13.38 -12.80 -0.25
CA GLU A 300 14.18 -13.60 -1.20
C GLU A 300 14.72 -12.74 -2.35
N MET A 301 13.92 -11.81 -2.86
CA MET A 301 14.37 -10.88 -3.91
C MET A 301 15.50 -9.98 -3.40
N ILE A 302 15.44 -9.49 -2.15
CA ILE A 302 16.51 -8.68 -1.56
C ILE A 302 17.78 -9.53 -1.33
N GLU A 303 17.65 -10.77 -0.87
CA GLU A 303 18.76 -11.71 -0.70
C GLU A 303 19.48 -11.96 -2.04
N ASN A 304 18.72 -12.12 -3.12
CA ASN A 304 19.28 -12.26 -4.46
C ASN A 304 19.97 -10.97 -4.91
N THR A 305 19.36 -9.81 -4.68
CA THR A 305 19.96 -8.49 -4.97
C THR A 305 21.26 -8.29 -4.19
N LEU A 306 21.32 -8.72 -2.92
CA LEU A 306 22.54 -8.65 -2.11
C LEU A 306 23.66 -9.48 -2.71
N LYS A 307 23.36 -10.70 -3.18
CA LYS A 307 24.35 -11.60 -3.85
C LYS A 307 24.83 -11.02 -5.17
N ASP A 308 23.92 -10.50 -5.98
CA ASP A 308 24.23 -10.03 -7.33
C ASP A 308 25.02 -8.73 -7.32
N CYS A 309 24.80 -7.83 -6.36
CA CYS A 309 25.39 -6.49 -6.34
C CYS A 309 26.55 -6.33 -5.34
N TRP A 310 26.61 -7.16 -4.27
CA TRP A 310 27.47 -6.89 -3.13
C TRP A 310 28.34 -8.07 -2.66
N MET A 311 28.19 -9.25 -3.24
CA MET A 311 29.02 -10.43 -3.03
C MET A 311 29.80 -10.81 -4.29
#